data_96191203fbbd0b545267ac9f1aea68a1
#
_entry.id   96191203fbbd0b545267ac9f1aea68a1
#
_cell.length_a   1.000
_cell.length_b   1.000
_cell.length_c   1.000
_cell.angle_alpha   90.00
_cell.angle_beta   90.00
_cell.angle_gamma   90.00
#
_symmetry.space_group_name_H-M   'P 1'
#
loop_
_entity.id
_entity.type
_entity.pdbx_description
1 polymer ?
#
loop_
_entity_poly.entity_id
_entity_poly.type
_entity_poly.pdbx_seq_one_letter_code
_entity_poly.pdbx_strand_id
1 'polypeptide(L)'
;MKGRIGEEKMKRRLELFLIILLPILGLVFLGGKIMNLTKRPEQKVTASSSKKVVQKSEEEIKKEQIAFLKEHEQEIVDYVRAQNSKIESVQIDWNSMQIEESGNGTPQGGGYNLSISGKINQLENTKFSVDFYLEDQNSIPTIKKMGMLNDIYIEENGGWKIFPK
;
A
#
# COMPACT_ATOMS: atom_id res chain seq x y z
N MET A 1 25.30 -28.60 22.87
CA MET A 1 25.58 -27.16 22.97
C MET A 1 24.84 -26.30 21.94
N LYS A 2 23.61 -26.60 21.57
CA LYS A 2 22.84 -25.83 20.54
C LYS A 2 21.67 -24.96 21.08
N GLY A 3 21.42 -24.97 22.40
CA GLY A 3 20.26 -24.25 23.00
C GLY A 3 20.46 -22.79 23.39
N ARG A 4 21.70 -22.36 23.69
CA ARG A 4 21.98 -21.03 24.27
C ARG A 4 21.95 -19.87 23.26
N ILE A 5 22.23 -20.12 21.99
CA ILE A 5 22.32 -19.06 20.97
C ILE A 5 20.93 -18.54 20.56
N GLY A 6 19.90 -19.39 20.65
CA GLY A 6 18.53 -19.01 20.35
C GLY A 6 17.88 -18.10 21.39
N GLU A 7 18.14 -18.37 22.68
CA GLU A 7 17.59 -17.58 23.79
C GLU A 7 18.19 -16.17 23.89
N GLU A 8 19.49 -16.00 23.64
CA GLU A 8 20.09 -14.66 23.61
C GLU A 8 19.58 -13.78 22.46
N LYS A 9 19.37 -14.36 21.28
CA LYS A 9 18.78 -13.60 20.15
C LYS A 9 17.33 -13.20 20.42
N MET A 10 16.58 -14.03 21.09
CA MET A 10 15.18 -13.73 21.45
C MET A 10 15.09 -12.67 22.55
N LYS A 11 15.96 -12.71 23.56
CA LYS A 11 16.06 -11.67 24.60
C LYS A 11 16.44 -10.31 24.03
N ARG A 12 17.44 -10.22 23.15
CA ARG A 12 17.83 -8.96 22.49
C ARG A 12 16.72 -8.36 21.62
N ARG A 13 15.92 -9.19 20.95
CA ARG A 13 14.76 -8.72 20.18
C ARG A 13 13.65 -8.20 21.09
N LEU A 14 13.43 -8.83 22.24
CA LEU A 14 12.44 -8.40 23.22
C LEU A 14 12.83 -7.09 23.90
N GLU A 15 14.12 -6.90 24.22
CA GLU A 15 14.65 -5.64 24.78
C GLU A 15 14.58 -4.48 23.78
N LEU A 16 14.86 -4.72 22.49
CA LEU A 16 14.69 -3.73 21.42
C LEU A 16 13.24 -3.31 21.23
N PHE A 17 12.28 -4.25 21.34
CA PHE A 17 10.85 -3.93 21.30
C PHE A 17 10.40 -3.08 22.48
N LEU A 18 10.92 -3.33 23.68
CA LEU A 18 10.61 -2.56 24.90
C LEU A 18 11.17 -1.13 24.85
N ILE A 19 12.34 -0.91 24.25
CA ILE A 19 12.96 0.42 24.12
C ILE A 19 12.20 1.29 23.11
N ILE A 20 11.58 0.70 22.08
CA ILE A 20 10.80 1.42 21.07
C ILE A 20 9.38 1.75 21.57
N LEU A 21 8.83 0.94 22.49
CA LEU A 21 7.45 1.13 22.98
C LEU A 21 7.34 2.19 24.11
N LEU A 22 8.40 2.46 24.86
CA LEU A 22 8.41 3.38 26.00
C LEU A 22 8.25 4.89 25.65
N PRO A 23 8.74 5.42 24.54
CA PRO A 23 8.52 6.83 24.21
C PRO A 23 7.13 7.18 23.71
N ILE A 24 6.31 6.20 23.28
CA ILE A 24 4.97 6.47 22.74
C ILE A 24 3.92 6.66 23.82
N LEU A 25 4.12 6.11 25.03
CA LEU A 25 3.19 6.27 26.16
C LEU A 25 3.37 7.58 26.96
N GLY A 26 4.45 8.33 26.74
CA GLY A 26 4.78 9.55 27.48
C GLY A 26 4.13 10.84 26.98
N LEU A 27 3.48 10.87 25.82
CA LEU A 27 2.98 12.08 25.17
C LEU A 27 1.49 12.37 25.37
N VAL A 28 0.76 11.56 26.14
CA VAL A 28 -0.70 11.72 26.34
C VAL A 28 -1.06 12.47 27.62
N PHE A 29 -0.11 12.86 28.48
CA PHE A 29 -0.44 13.36 29.84
C PHE A 29 -0.08 14.82 30.17
N LEU A 30 0.12 15.71 29.16
CA LEU A 30 0.33 17.15 29.44
C LEU A 30 -0.53 18.03 28.57
N GLY A 31 -1.76 18.23 28.95
CA GLY A 31 -2.67 19.19 28.28
C GLY A 31 -3.95 19.41 29.08
N GLY A 32 -3.83 19.72 30.37
CA GLY A 32 -4.97 20.07 31.19
C GLY A 32 -4.86 21.46 31.74
N LYS A 33 -5.93 22.25 31.58
CA LYS A 33 -6.34 23.47 32.25
C LYS A 33 -5.73 24.78 31.82
N ILE A 34 -6.55 25.61 31.16
CA ILE A 34 -6.77 27.02 31.56
C ILE A 34 -8.29 27.29 31.57
N MET A 35 -8.81 27.61 32.74
CA MET A 35 -10.08 28.29 33.01
C MET A 35 -9.88 29.81 32.74
N ASN A 36 -10.79 30.66 32.29
CA ASN A 36 -12.08 31.01 32.85
C ASN A 36 -12.66 32.26 32.18
N LEU A 37 -13.99 32.38 32.25
CA LEU A 37 -14.87 33.52 32.37
C LEU A 37 -14.93 34.61 31.28
N THR A 38 -16.06 34.71 30.60
CA THR A 38 -17.07 35.76 30.84
C THR A 38 -18.41 35.49 30.11
N LYS A 39 -19.49 35.99 30.74
CA LYS A 39 -20.91 35.70 30.51
C LYS A 39 -21.55 36.34 29.25
N ARG A 40 -22.42 35.52 28.54
CA ARG A 40 -23.84 35.70 28.14
C ARG A 40 -24.23 36.82 27.10
N PRO A 41 -25.39 36.72 26.36
CA PRO A 41 -26.31 35.58 26.13
C PRO A 41 -26.70 35.27 24.64
N GLU A 42 -27.27 34.10 24.46
CA GLU A 42 -28.27 33.64 23.50
C GLU A 42 -28.27 34.09 22.03
N GLN A 43 -27.93 33.13 21.14
CA GLN A 43 -28.81 32.81 20.00
C GLN A 43 -28.62 31.36 19.60
N LYS A 44 -29.77 30.66 19.52
CA LYS A 44 -29.95 29.25 19.18
C LYS A 44 -29.69 29.08 17.71
N VAL A 45 -28.54 28.48 17.33
CA VAL A 45 -28.29 27.97 16.01
C VAL A 45 -27.83 26.53 16.16
N THR A 46 -28.60 25.65 15.56
CA THR A 46 -28.37 24.20 15.46
C THR A 46 -26.95 23.92 15.00
N ALA A 47 -26.11 23.38 15.90
CA ALA A 47 -24.78 22.91 15.55
C ALA A 47 -24.89 21.57 14.78
N SER A 48 -24.82 21.67 13.47
CA SER A 48 -24.41 20.54 12.63
C SER A 48 -22.98 20.21 13.00
N SER A 49 -22.77 19.06 13.60
CA SER A 49 -21.46 18.50 13.91
C SER A 49 -20.75 18.17 12.60
N SER A 50 -20.08 19.13 12.00
CA SER A 50 -19.14 18.86 10.91
C SER A 50 -17.91 18.17 11.51
N LYS A 51 -17.83 16.85 11.44
CA LYS A 51 -16.57 16.12 11.53
C LYS A 51 -15.61 16.77 10.54
N LYS A 52 -14.57 17.42 11.06
CA LYS A 52 -13.46 17.93 10.26
C LYS A 52 -12.79 16.70 9.65
N VAL A 53 -13.17 16.35 8.43
CA VAL A 53 -12.47 15.35 7.64
C VAL A 53 -11.10 15.96 7.36
N VAL A 54 -10.08 15.47 8.04
CA VAL A 54 -8.69 15.77 7.71
C VAL A 54 -8.44 15.11 6.34
N GLN A 55 -8.46 15.92 5.31
CA GLN A 55 -8.18 15.48 3.95
C GLN A 55 -6.68 15.12 3.89
N LYS A 56 -6.36 13.84 3.73
CA LYS A 56 -4.99 13.37 3.54
C LYS A 56 -4.43 13.95 2.26
N SER A 57 -3.13 14.22 2.23
CA SER A 57 -2.46 14.61 1.00
C SER A 57 -2.35 13.41 0.04
N GLU A 58 -2.26 13.67 -1.25
CA GLU A 58 -2.07 12.62 -2.27
C GLU A 58 -0.83 11.76 -1.99
N GLU A 59 0.24 12.37 -1.48
CA GLU A 59 1.46 11.64 -1.09
C GLU A 59 1.24 10.69 0.09
N GLU A 60 0.43 11.08 1.08
CA GLU A 60 0.10 10.22 2.22
C GLU A 60 -0.75 9.03 1.78
N ILE A 61 -1.72 9.28 0.90
CA ILE A 61 -2.55 8.21 0.31
C ILE A 61 -1.70 7.24 -0.48
N LYS A 62 -0.84 7.74 -1.35
CA LYS A 62 0.09 6.91 -2.14
C LYS A 62 1.00 6.06 -1.25
N LYS A 63 1.52 6.62 -0.17
CA LYS A 63 2.34 5.88 0.80
C LYS A 63 1.55 4.75 1.47
N GLU A 64 0.30 4.99 1.85
CA GLU A 64 -0.56 3.97 2.45
C GLU A 64 -0.88 2.85 1.45
N GLN A 65 -1.19 3.19 0.20
CA GLN A 65 -1.44 2.21 -0.86
C GLN A 65 -0.21 1.32 -1.10
N ILE A 66 0.99 1.93 -1.22
CA ILE A 66 2.25 1.17 -1.37
C ILE A 66 2.52 0.31 -0.13
N ALA A 67 2.31 0.84 1.08
CA ALA A 67 2.52 0.09 2.31
C ALA A 67 1.63 -1.15 2.37
N PHE A 68 0.34 -1.00 2.04
CA PHE A 68 -0.60 -2.11 1.95
C PHE A 68 -0.14 -3.18 0.95
N LEU A 69 0.25 -2.77 -0.27
CA LEU A 69 0.71 -3.72 -1.28
C LEU A 69 2.00 -4.44 -0.87
N LYS A 70 2.92 -3.77 -0.17
CA LYS A 70 4.13 -4.40 0.39
C LYS A 70 3.84 -5.42 1.49
N GLU A 71 2.82 -5.18 2.32
CA GLU A 71 2.38 -6.17 3.30
C GLU A 71 1.85 -7.44 2.63
N HIS A 72 1.32 -7.32 1.41
CA HIS A 72 0.80 -8.42 0.60
C HIS A 72 1.72 -8.84 -0.56
N GLU A 73 3.00 -8.48 -0.49
CA GLU A 73 3.97 -8.77 -1.57
C GLU A 73 3.99 -10.24 -1.97
N GLN A 74 3.96 -11.14 -0.98
CA GLN A 74 4.00 -12.57 -1.26
C GLN A 74 2.78 -13.05 -2.06
N GLU A 75 1.59 -12.54 -1.78
CA GLU A 75 0.37 -12.89 -2.52
C GLU A 75 0.45 -12.41 -3.98
N ILE A 76 1.04 -11.21 -4.21
CA ILE A 76 1.27 -10.65 -5.54
C ILE A 76 2.30 -11.49 -6.29
N VAL A 77 3.41 -11.86 -5.65
CA VAL A 77 4.45 -12.71 -6.23
C VAL A 77 3.89 -14.07 -6.63
N ASP A 78 3.12 -14.70 -5.75
CA ASP A 78 2.53 -16.01 -6.00
C ASP A 78 1.52 -15.95 -7.17
N TYR A 79 0.74 -14.87 -7.25
CA TYR A 79 -0.17 -14.62 -8.35
C TYR A 79 0.56 -14.50 -9.70
N VAL A 80 1.64 -13.71 -9.76
CA VAL A 80 2.44 -13.57 -11.00
C VAL A 80 3.12 -14.88 -11.38
N ARG A 81 3.68 -15.62 -10.43
CA ARG A 81 4.28 -16.93 -10.67
C ARG A 81 3.28 -17.95 -11.21
N ALA A 82 2.04 -17.88 -10.75
CA ALA A 82 0.99 -18.79 -11.22
C ALA A 82 0.61 -18.57 -12.70
N GLN A 83 0.96 -17.43 -13.31
CA GLN A 83 0.66 -17.15 -14.72
C GLN A 83 1.52 -17.98 -15.69
N ASN A 84 2.72 -18.39 -15.28
CA ASN A 84 3.63 -19.13 -16.14
C ASN A 84 4.61 -19.96 -15.29
N SER A 85 4.67 -21.27 -15.55
CA SER A 85 5.52 -22.22 -14.81
C SER A 85 7.03 -21.96 -14.94
N LYS A 86 7.47 -21.16 -15.91
CA LYS A 86 8.87 -20.75 -16.11
C LYS A 86 9.27 -19.54 -15.27
N ILE A 87 8.34 -18.98 -14.46
CA ILE A 87 8.66 -17.86 -13.57
C ILE A 87 9.19 -18.42 -12.26
N GLU A 88 10.48 -18.27 -12.04
CA GLU A 88 11.17 -18.71 -10.83
C GLU A 88 11.19 -17.63 -9.76
N SER A 89 11.35 -16.36 -10.18
CA SER A 89 11.38 -15.19 -9.28
C SER A 89 10.65 -13.99 -9.87
N VAL A 90 10.16 -13.12 -8.99
CA VAL A 90 9.46 -11.89 -9.34
C VAL A 90 10.11 -10.74 -8.58
N GLN A 91 10.39 -9.64 -9.27
CA GLN A 91 10.93 -8.40 -8.70
C GLN A 91 9.93 -7.28 -8.98
N ILE A 92 9.29 -6.76 -7.93
CA ILE A 92 8.33 -5.66 -8.04
C ILE A 92 9.08 -4.33 -7.98
N ASP A 93 8.79 -3.44 -8.90
CA ASP A 93 9.24 -2.04 -8.85
C ASP A 93 8.19 -1.19 -8.11
N TRP A 94 8.42 -0.96 -6.83
CA TRP A 94 7.53 -0.16 -5.98
C TRP A 94 7.45 1.32 -6.36
N ASN A 95 8.35 1.81 -7.21
CA ASN A 95 8.31 3.18 -7.72
C ASN A 95 7.48 3.31 -9.00
N SER A 96 7.11 2.18 -9.60
CA SER A 96 6.31 2.14 -10.84
C SER A 96 4.82 2.37 -10.62
N MET A 97 4.35 2.52 -9.38
CA MET A 97 2.92 2.64 -9.07
C MET A 97 2.28 3.82 -9.80
N GLN A 98 1.24 3.53 -10.57
CA GLN A 98 0.41 4.48 -11.30
C GLN A 98 -1.06 4.25 -10.98
N ILE A 99 -1.85 5.32 -11.00
CA ILE A 99 -3.30 5.24 -10.87
C ILE A 99 -3.90 5.96 -12.08
N GLU A 100 -4.76 5.26 -12.80
CA GLU A 100 -5.45 5.76 -13.97
C GLU A 100 -6.96 5.58 -13.84
N GLU A 101 -7.74 6.50 -14.37
CA GLU A 101 -9.19 6.36 -14.44
C GLU A 101 -9.56 5.27 -15.45
N SER A 102 -10.37 4.31 -15.02
CA SER A 102 -10.87 3.25 -15.88
C SER A 102 -12.15 3.70 -16.57
N GLY A 103 -12.08 3.89 -17.89
CA GLY A 103 -13.27 4.16 -18.70
C GLY A 103 -14.16 2.92 -18.81
N ASN A 104 -15.47 3.08 -18.61
CA ASN A 104 -16.46 2.02 -18.86
C ASN A 104 -17.44 2.37 -19.99
N GLY A 105 -17.14 3.44 -20.74
CA GLY A 105 -18.00 3.94 -21.81
C GLY A 105 -19.23 4.71 -21.34
N THR A 106 -19.35 4.97 -20.03
CA THR A 106 -20.42 5.81 -19.45
C THR A 106 -19.86 7.14 -18.93
N PRO A 107 -20.67 8.20 -18.85
CA PRO A 107 -20.25 9.48 -18.30
C PRO A 107 -19.80 9.43 -16.82
N GLN A 108 -20.19 8.37 -16.09
CA GLN A 108 -19.86 8.18 -14.68
C GLN A 108 -18.51 7.51 -14.46
N GLY A 109 -17.85 7.05 -15.53
CA GLY A 109 -16.58 6.35 -15.45
C GLY A 109 -16.69 4.90 -14.91
N GLY A 110 -15.57 4.19 -14.86
CA GLY A 110 -15.47 2.79 -14.43
C GLY A 110 -14.70 2.59 -13.13
N GLY A 111 -14.44 3.64 -12.35
CA GLY A 111 -13.54 3.62 -11.20
C GLY A 111 -12.09 3.88 -11.61
N TYR A 112 -11.14 3.36 -10.84
CA TYR A 112 -9.71 3.58 -11.08
C TYR A 112 -8.97 2.25 -11.13
N ASN A 113 -7.87 2.24 -11.86
CA ASN A 113 -6.93 1.13 -11.91
C ASN A 113 -5.60 1.58 -11.29
N LEU A 114 -5.18 0.92 -10.22
CA LEU A 114 -3.84 1.05 -9.69
C LEU A 114 -2.99 -0.05 -10.29
N SER A 115 -1.90 0.28 -10.94
CA SER A 115 -0.96 -0.68 -11.52
C SER A 115 0.41 -0.57 -10.88
N ILE A 116 1.06 -1.73 -10.69
CA ILE A 116 2.47 -1.86 -10.33
C ILE A 116 3.16 -2.78 -11.34
N SER A 117 4.36 -2.44 -11.71
CA SER A 117 5.15 -3.19 -12.69
C SER A 117 6.33 -3.91 -12.03
N GLY A 118 6.95 -4.80 -12.77
CA GLY A 118 8.14 -5.49 -12.32
C GLY A 118 8.79 -6.32 -13.41
N LYS A 119 9.75 -7.12 -12.98
CA LYS A 119 10.52 -8.03 -13.80
C LYS A 119 10.45 -9.44 -13.26
N ILE A 120 10.74 -10.42 -14.09
CA ILE A 120 10.78 -11.83 -13.70
C ILE A 120 12.18 -12.41 -13.93
N ASN A 121 12.51 -13.44 -13.13
CA ASN A 121 13.73 -14.24 -13.28
C ASN A 121 15.03 -13.42 -13.28
N GLN A 122 15.02 -12.24 -12.62
CA GLN A 122 16.15 -11.30 -12.60
C GLN A 122 16.59 -10.86 -14.02
N LEU A 123 15.69 -10.91 -15.00
CA LEU A 123 15.95 -10.53 -16.37
C LEU A 123 15.55 -9.07 -16.61
N GLU A 124 16.54 -8.21 -16.90
CA GLU A 124 16.32 -6.78 -17.14
C GLU A 124 15.42 -6.49 -18.34
N ASN A 125 15.41 -7.40 -19.31
CA ASN A 125 14.63 -7.31 -20.54
C ASN A 125 13.24 -7.96 -20.42
N THR A 126 12.69 -8.10 -19.21
CA THR A 126 11.32 -8.56 -18.99
C THR A 126 10.47 -7.47 -18.34
N LYS A 127 9.16 -7.57 -18.53
CA LYS A 127 8.20 -6.70 -17.84
C LYS A 127 6.87 -7.42 -17.64
N PHE A 128 6.24 -7.10 -16.52
CA PHE A 128 4.83 -7.40 -16.24
C PHE A 128 4.18 -6.21 -15.53
N SER A 129 2.86 -6.22 -15.46
CA SER A 129 2.08 -5.30 -14.62
C SER A 129 0.99 -6.08 -13.91
N VAL A 130 0.80 -5.79 -12.62
CA VAL A 130 -0.35 -6.25 -11.84
C VAL A 130 -1.25 -5.07 -11.57
N ASP A 131 -2.53 -5.28 -11.75
CA ASP A 131 -3.58 -4.27 -11.73
C ASP A 131 -4.54 -4.51 -10.56
N PHE A 132 -4.94 -3.43 -9.88
CA PHE A 132 -5.86 -3.46 -8.75
C PHE A 132 -6.99 -2.47 -9.00
N TYR A 133 -8.21 -2.96 -9.03
CA TYR A 133 -9.37 -2.09 -9.15
C TYR A 133 -9.61 -1.26 -7.88
N LEU A 134 -9.83 0.03 -8.04
CA LEU A 134 -10.20 0.99 -7.00
C LEU A 134 -11.56 1.62 -7.35
N GLU A 135 -12.43 1.79 -6.35
CA GLU A 135 -13.68 2.55 -6.51
C GLU A 135 -13.41 4.07 -6.56
N ASP A 136 -12.41 4.52 -5.84
CA ASP A 136 -11.93 5.89 -5.77
C ASP A 136 -10.39 5.89 -5.77
N GLN A 137 -9.76 6.89 -6.39
CA GLN A 137 -8.29 7.00 -6.49
C GLN A 137 -7.57 7.01 -5.12
N ASN A 138 -8.29 7.41 -4.08
CA ASN A 138 -7.76 7.48 -2.70
C ASN A 138 -8.03 6.20 -1.89
N SER A 139 -8.73 5.22 -2.47
CA SER A 139 -9.04 3.96 -1.81
C SER A 139 -7.80 3.09 -1.66
N ILE A 140 -7.77 2.30 -0.59
CA ILE A 140 -6.76 1.24 -0.45
C ILE A 140 -7.15 0.07 -1.36
N PRO A 141 -6.21 -0.48 -2.17
CA PRO A 141 -6.48 -1.60 -3.05
C PRO A 141 -6.88 -2.86 -2.27
N THR A 142 -7.45 -3.84 -2.96
CA THR A 142 -7.73 -5.14 -2.39
C THR A 142 -7.09 -6.24 -3.22
N ILE A 143 -6.38 -7.14 -2.57
CA ILE A 143 -5.69 -8.27 -3.22
C ILE A 143 -6.68 -9.19 -3.95
N LYS A 144 -7.91 -9.34 -3.42
CA LYS A 144 -8.95 -10.18 -4.04
C LYS A 144 -9.38 -9.74 -5.44
N LYS A 145 -9.11 -8.48 -5.80
CA LYS A 145 -9.45 -7.90 -7.10
C LYS A 145 -8.21 -7.57 -7.92
N MET A 146 -7.08 -8.24 -7.65
CA MET A 146 -5.90 -8.09 -8.50
C MET A 146 -6.05 -8.89 -9.79
N GLY A 147 -5.47 -8.37 -10.86
CA GLY A 147 -5.45 -8.96 -12.17
C GLY A 147 -4.21 -8.57 -12.96
N MET A 148 -4.12 -9.07 -14.17
CA MET A 148 -3.15 -8.61 -15.16
C MET A 148 -3.91 -8.28 -16.44
N LEU A 149 -3.90 -7.01 -16.83
CA LEU A 149 -4.52 -6.55 -18.08
C LEU A 149 -3.67 -6.89 -19.30
N ASN A 150 -2.38 -7.15 -19.09
CA ASN A 150 -1.42 -7.48 -20.13
C ASN A 150 -0.68 -8.77 -19.80
N ASP A 151 -0.18 -9.43 -20.84
CA ASP A 151 0.73 -10.56 -20.71
C ASP A 151 2.09 -10.13 -20.10
N ILE A 152 2.88 -11.12 -19.70
CA ILE A 152 4.28 -10.93 -19.33
C ILE A 152 5.09 -10.87 -20.61
N TYR A 153 5.95 -9.88 -20.75
CA TYR A 153 6.73 -9.67 -21.97
C TYR A 153 8.23 -9.85 -21.73
N ILE A 154 8.93 -10.22 -22.82
CA ILE A 154 10.39 -10.20 -22.93
C ILE A 154 10.79 -9.41 -24.15
N GLU A 155 11.85 -8.59 -24.05
CA GLU A 155 12.42 -7.86 -25.17
C GLU A 155 13.46 -8.73 -25.87
N GLU A 156 13.28 -8.95 -27.16
CA GLU A 156 14.22 -9.69 -28.02
C GLU A 156 14.35 -8.99 -29.36
N ASN A 157 15.60 -8.77 -29.80
CA ASN A 157 15.91 -8.14 -31.08
C ASN A 157 15.25 -6.77 -31.29
N GLY A 158 15.15 -5.96 -30.23
CA GLY A 158 14.53 -4.62 -30.24
C GLY A 158 13.00 -4.61 -30.28
N GLY A 159 12.34 -5.73 -29.99
CA GLY A 159 10.89 -5.83 -29.93
C GLY A 159 10.38 -6.61 -28.72
N TRP A 160 9.21 -6.21 -28.20
CA TRP A 160 8.55 -6.91 -27.10
C TRP A 160 7.74 -8.10 -27.61
N LYS A 161 7.92 -9.25 -27.01
CA LYS A 161 7.17 -10.48 -27.27
C LYS A 161 6.60 -11.03 -25.97
N ILE A 162 5.53 -11.80 -26.05
CA ILE A 162 5.00 -12.52 -24.89
C ILE A 162 6.07 -13.50 -24.38
N PHE A 163 6.27 -13.49 -23.06
CA PHE A 163 7.20 -14.41 -22.41
C PHE A 163 6.76 -15.85 -22.67
N PRO A 164 7.63 -16.72 -23.16
CA PRO A 164 7.25 -18.07 -23.58
C PRO A 164 6.76 -18.93 -22.43
N LYS A 165 5.64 -19.61 -22.64
CA LYS A 165 5.07 -20.59 -21.70
C LYS A 165 5.89 -21.88 -21.66
#